data_b0593a631c886445dc5e0f96afc5c6bd
#
_entry.id   b0593a631c886445dc5e0f96afc5c6bd
#
_cell.length_a   1.000
_cell.length_b   1.000
_cell.length_c   1.000
_cell.angle_alpha   90.00
_cell.angle_beta   90.00
_cell.angle_gamma   90.00
#
_symmetry.space_group_name_H-M   'P 1'
#
loop_
_entity.id
_entity.type
_entity.pdbx_description
1 polymer ?
#
loop_
_entity_poly.entity_id
_entity_poly.type
_entity_poly.pdbx_seq_one_letter_code
_entity_poly.pdbx_strand_id
1 'polypeptide(L)'
;MCQLLQRLGCSFHQVSGFLFKANPDQQQAFLQEYAQDKKTAQAEGWRRYFLDGVPPLYGLEVLCCCWLLVGQRFEVGVGGGRKRLNILGAFCPDDHEYLDRRYTDKNLNAQSLIELFTLMMAKHPETKHFRIYLDNARYHHAVVLKEWIAALKQERGVVFDLKHLPPYSPNLNLIERLWKFLRKEALQKWHATFEDMQQAVADVLDHLEQYDEQLATLMTERFHLSPRIETVVVGVGKAA
;
A
#
# COMPACT_ATOMS: atom_id res chain seq x y z
N MET A 1 -20.21 14.24 29.50
CA MET A 1 -18.82 14.69 29.21
C MET A 1 -18.62 15.07 27.75
N CYS A 2 -18.95 14.25 26.74
CA CYS A 2 -18.80 14.59 25.32
C CYS A 2 -19.48 15.89 24.88
N GLN A 3 -20.72 16.15 25.34
CA GLN A 3 -21.45 17.39 25.00
C GLN A 3 -20.80 18.65 25.58
N LEU A 4 -20.18 18.56 26.76
CA LEU A 4 -19.45 19.67 27.37
C LEU A 4 -18.18 19.98 26.56
N LEU A 5 -17.42 18.98 26.19
CA LEU A 5 -16.23 19.13 25.37
C LEU A 5 -16.56 19.74 23.99
N GLN A 6 -17.65 19.28 23.38
CA GLN A 6 -18.13 19.86 22.10
C GLN A 6 -18.51 21.34 22.24
N ARG A 7 -19.19 21.73 23.32
CA ARG A 7 -19.52 23.13 23.61
C ARG A 7 -18.27 24.00 23.83
N LEU A 8 -17.18 23.39 24.31
CA LEU A 8 -15.87 24.03 24.48
C LEU A 8 -15.04 24.04 23.18
N GLY A 9 -15.63 23.63 22.05
CA GLY A 9 -14.93 23.59 20.75
C GLY A 9 -14.00 22.40 20.59
N CYS A 10 -14.06 21.39 21.49
CA CYS A 10 -13.27 20.18 21.37
C CYS A 10 -14.00 19.16 20.48
N SER A 11 -13.24 18.49 19.61
CA SER A 11 -13.72 17.35 18.83
C SER A 11 -12.85 16.12 19.12
N PHE A 12 -13.47 14.96 19.09
CA PHE A 12 -12.76 13.69 19.29
C PHE A 12 -12.10 13.28 17.98
N HIS A 13 -10.77 13.19 17.98
CA HIS A 13 -10.00 12.75 16.83
C HIS A 13 -9.08 11.60 17.22
N GLN A 14 -8.92 10.65 16.31
CA GLN A 14 -7.84 9.69 16.44
C GLN A 14 -6.52 10.37 16.11
N VAL A 15 -5.53 10.24 17.00
CA VAL A 15 -4.19 10.75 16.76
C VAL A 15 -3.59 9.98 15.58
N SER A 16 -3.22 10.68 14.52
CA SER A 16 -2.51 10.10 13.38
C SER A 16 -1.01 10.21 13.61
N GLY A 17 -0.32 9.07 13.51
CA GLY A 17 1.14 9.04 13.50
C GLY A 17 1.68 9.42 12.12
N PHE A 18 2.83 10.10 12.10
CA PHE A 18 3.63 10.30 10.90
C PHE A 18 5.06 9.82 11.16
N LEU A 19 5.76 9.42 10.10
CA LEU A 19 7.15 8.98 10.24
C LEU A 19 8.06 10.18 10.46
N PHE A 20 8.67 10.26 11.62
CA PHE A 20 9.51 11.37 12.09
C PHE A 20 10.68 11.71 11.15
N LYS A 21 11.13 10.71 10.36
CA LYS A 21 12.22 10.83 9.40
C LYS A 21 11.77 11.25 8.00
N ALA A 22 10.46 11.43 7.78
CA ALA A 22 9.94 11.88 6.50
C ALA A 22 10.40 13.32 6.22
N ASN A 23 10.80 13.60 4.97
CA ASN A 23 11.21 14.93 4.52
C ASN A 23 10.11 15.53 3.63
N PRO A 24 9.37 16.56 4.10
CA PRO A 24 8.28 17.17 3.35
C PRO A 24 8.74 17.81 2.02
N ASP A 25 9.96 18.35 1.96
CA ASP A 25 10.49 18.98 0.75
C ASP A 25 10.78 17.93 -0.34
N GLN A 26 11.32 16.77 0.04
CA GLN A 26 11.48 15.63 -0.87
C GLN A 26 10.13 15.07 -1.32
N GLN A 27 9.15 15.00 -0.42
CA GLN A 27 7.79 14.59 -0.77
C GLN A 27 7.15 15.56 -1.77
N GLN A 28 7.33 16.87 -1.56
CA GLN A 28 6.82 17.91 -2.48
C GLN A 28 7.48 17.82 -3.86
N ALA A 29 8.80 17.63 -3.92
CA ALA A 29 9.53 17.44 -5.18
C ALA A 29 9.03 16.19 -5.93
N PHE A 30 8.84 15.08 -5.22
CA PHE A 30 8.27 13.86 -5.80
C PHE A 30 6.87 14.11 -6.39
N LEU A 31 5.99 14.85 -5.71
CA LEU A 31 4.65 15.13 -6.21
C LEU A 31 4.67 16.02 -7.47
N GLN A 32 5.64 16.92 -7.59
CA GLN A 32 5.83 17.71 -8.82
C GLN A 32 6.25 16.82 -10.00
N GLU A 33 7.22 15.92 -9.78
CA GLU A 33 7.62 14.94 -10.79
C GLU A 33 6.47 13.99 -11.15
N TYR A 34 5.72 13.50 -10.14
CA TYR A 34 4.56 12.65 -10.34
C TYR A 34 3.48 13.32 -11.22
N ALA A 35 3.23 14.61 -10.99
CA ALA A 35 2.28 15.37 -11.80
C ALA A 35 2.75 15.52 -13.27
N GLN A 36 4.06 15.64 -13.50
CA GLN A 36 4.63 15.65 -14.84
C GLN A 36 4.57 14.25 -15.48
N ASP A 37 4.93 13.21 -14.74
CA ASP A 37 4.84 11.82 -15.19
C ASP A 37 3.41 11.47 -15.64
N LYS A 38 2.39 11.94 -14.89
CA LYS A 38 1.00 11.74 -15.24
C LYS A 38 0.65 12.33 -16.61
N LYS A 39 1.08 13.56 -16.88
CA LYS A 39 0.84 14.22 -18.18
C LYS A 39 1.54 13.48 -19.33
N THR A 40 2.80 13.10 -19.11
CA THR A 40 3.58 12.36 -20.11
C THR A 40 2.95 10.98 -20.37
N ALA A 41 2.56 10.27 -19.31
CA ALA A 41 1.90 8.97 -19.44
C ALA A 41 0.63 9.03 -20.27
N GLN A 42 -0.20 10.05 -20.05
CA GLN A 42 -1.43 10.28 -20.83
C GLN A 42 -1.13 10.60 -22.31
N ALA A 43 -0.08 11.39 -22.56
CA ALA A 43 0.29 11.80 -23.91
C ALA A 43 0.95 10.66 -24.72
N GLU A 44 1.76 9.82 -24.07
CA GLU A 44 2.59 8.80 -24.70
C GLU A 44 2.07 7.36 -24.51
N GLY A 45 0.94 7.19 -23.83
CA GLY A 45 0.34 5.87 -23.60
C GLY A 45 1.13 4.99 -22.63
N TRP A 46 1.81 5.61 -21.64
CA TRP A 46 2.48 4.85 -20.57
C TRP A 46 1.46 4.31 -19.58
N ARG A 47 1.80 3.21 -18.91
CA ARG A 47 1.05 2.74 -17.74
C ARG A 47 1.86 3.03 -16.47
N ARG A 48 1.15 3.52 -15.45
CA ARG A 48 1.74 3.89 -14.15
C ARG A 48 1.21 2.95 -13.08
N TYR A 49 2.11 2.43 -12.25
CA TYR A 49 1.72 1.57 -11.13
C TYR A 49 2.40 1.99 -9.84
N PHE A 50 1.64 1.94 -8.76
CA PHE A 50 2.18 1.93 -7.41
C PHE A 50 2.37 0.48 -6.98
N LEU A 51 3.57 0.14 -6.54
CA LEU A 51 3.96 -1.22 -6.20
C LEU A 51 4.40 -1.29 -4.74
N ASP A 52 3.97 -2.35 -4.04
CA ASP A 52 4.43 -2.66 -2.69
C ASP A 52 4.19 -4.13 -2.34
N GLY A 53 4.88 -4.59 -1.30
CA GLY A 53 4.76 -5.93 -0.77
C GLY A 53 4.21 -5.95 0.64
N VAL A 54 3.17 -6.74 0.90
CA VAL A 54 2.63 -6.92 2.24
C VAL A 54 2.68 -8.40 2.65
N PRO A 55 3.22 -8.71 3.85
CA PRO A 55 3.27 -10.07 4.39
C PRO A 55 2.23 -10.29 5.52
N PRO A 56 0.91 -10.43 5.26
CA PRO A 56 -0.05 -10.74 6.29
C PRO A 56 0.33 -11.99 7.07
N LEU A 57 0.28 -11.87 8.40
CA LEU A 57 0.59 -12.97 9.32
C LEU A 57 -0.71 -13.59 9.83
N TYR A 58 -0.82 -14.92 9.70
CA TYR A 58 -1.99 -15.64 10.19
C TYR A 58 -2.15 -15.49 11.70
N GLY A 59 -3.36 -15.09 12.12
CA GLY A 59 -3.75 -14.97 13.52
C GLY A 59 -3.26 -13.71 14.25
N LEU A 60 -2.40 -12.87 13.65
CA LEU A 60 -1.93 -11.65 14.31
C LEU A 60 -2.73 -10.40 13.93
N GLU A 61 -3.26 -10.33 12.73
CA GLU A 61 -4.01 -9.16 12.25
C GLU A 61 -5.42 -9.05 12.89
N VAL A 62 -5.90 -10.12 13.53
CA VAL A 62 -7.20 -10.17 14.22
C VAL A 62 -7.21 -9.35 15.52
N LEU A 63 -6.04 -9.02 16.07
CA LEU A 63 -5.94 -8.26 17.32
C LEU A 63 -6.36 -6.80 17.09
N CYS A 64 -7.65 -6.54 17.27
CA CYS A 64 -8.25 -5.21 17.15
C CYS A 64 -9.06 -4.85 18.40
N CYS A 65 -9.40 -3.58 18.56
CA CYS A 65 -10.30 -3.13 19.62
C CYS A 65 -11.75 -3.43 19.24
N CYS A 66 -12.52 -3.96 20.20
CA CYS A 66 -13.96 -4.19 20.03
C CYS A 66 -14.74 -3.69 21.24
N TRP A 67 -16.06 -3.47 21.04
CA TRP A 67 -16.96 -3.15 22.12
C TRP A 67 -17.44 -4.44 22.79
N LEU A 68 -17.26 -4.54 24.11
CA LEU A 68 -17.72 -5.67 24.92
C LEU A 68 -18.62 -5.15 26.05
N LEU A 69 -19.49 -6.00 26.56
CA LEU A 69 -20.22 -5.71 27.79
C LEU A 69 -19.26 -5.61 28.96
N VAL A 70 -19.55 -4.73 29.92
CA VAL A 70 -18.71 -4.54 31.11
C VAL A 70 -18.56 -5.87 31.83
N GLY A 71 -17.30 -6.23 32.13
CA GLY A 71 -16.95 -7.50 32.79
C GLY A 71 -16.74 -8.69 31.85
N GLN A 72 -17.02 -8.56 30.55
CA GLN A 72 -16.67 -9.58 29.57
C GLN A 72 -15.25 -9.41 29.05
N ARG A 73 -14.59 -10.53 28.75
CA ARG A 73 -13.33 -10.60 28.03
C ARG A 73 -13.55 -11.44 26.77
N PHE A 74 -13.01 -11.01 25.66
CA PHE A 74 -12.98 -11.76 24.43
C PHE A 74 -11.54 -12.12 24.12
N GLU A 75 -11.25 -13.40 24.13
CA GLU A 75 -9.91 -13.92 23.83
C GLU A 75 -9.97 -14.68 22.51
N VAL A 76 -9.12 -14.30 21.59
CA VAL A 76 -8.97 -14.99 20.31
C VAL A 76 -7.72 -15.83 20.39
N GLY A 77 -7.84 -17.12 20.09
CA GLY A 77 -6.69 -18.00 19.93
C GLY A 77 -5.84 -17.52 18.75
N VAL A 78 -4.71 -16.88 19.06
CA VAL A 78 -3.74 -16.53 18.02
C VAL A 78 -2.85 -17.73 17.76
N GLY A 79 -2.82 -18.20 16.53
CA GLY A 79 -1.93 -19.30 16.16
C GLY A 79 -0.48 -18.86 16.35
N GLY A 80 0.27 -19.56 17.22
CA GLY A 80 1.72 -19.36 17.39
C GLY A 80 2.55 -19.73 16.16
N GLY A 81 1.89 -19.92 15.01
CA GLY A 81 2.48 -20.30 13.73
C GLY A 81 3.03 -19.08 12.98
N ARG A 82 4.18 -19.31 12.34
CA ARG A 82 4.83 -18.30 11.48
C ARG A 82 4.28 -18.31 10.05
N LYS A 83 3.06 -18.84 9.84
CA LYS A 83 2.43 -18.88 8.52
C LYS A 83 2.11 -17.46 8.07
N ARG A 84 2.60 -17.10 6.89
CA ARG A 84 2.34 -15.80 6.28
C ARG A 84 2.02 -15.95 4.80
N LEU A 85 1.23 -15.03 4.29
CA LEU A 85 0.97 -14.86 2.88
C LEU A 85 1.76 -13.64 2.40
N ASN A 86 2.77 -13.84 1.55
CA ASN A 86 3.50 -12.72 0.96
C ASN A 86 2.79 -12.28 -0.32
N ILE A 87 2.29 -11.07 -0.34
CA ILE A 87 1.59 -10.49 -1.49
C ILE A 87 2.45 -9.37 -2.06
N LEU A 88 2.79 -9.46 -3.34
CA LEU A 88 3.40 -8.38 -4.10
C LEU A 88 2.32 -7.82 -5.03
N GLY A 89 1.87 -6.60 -4.78
CA GLY A 89 0.80 -5.98 -5.54
C GLY A 89 1.25 -4.75 -6.31
N ALA A 90 0.52 -4.45 -7.37
CA ALA A 90 0.65 -3.25 -8.17
C ALA A 90 -0.73 -2.67 -8.48
N PHE A 91 -0.91 -1.38 -8.27
CA PHE A 91 -2.15 -0.66 -8.50
C PHE A 91 -1.94 0.47 -9.51
N CYS A 92 -2.71 0.46 -10.58
CA CYS A 92 -2.74 1.52 -11.59
C CYS A 92 -3.77 2.60 -11.21
N PRO A 93 -3.38 3.86 -11.00
CA PRO A 93 -4.32 4.91 -10.63
C PRO A 93 -5.16 5.42 -11.81
N ASP A 94 -4.81 5.06 -13.05
CA ASP A 94 -5.46 5.60 -14.25
C ASP A 94 -6.77 4.88 -14.58
N ASP A 95 -6.85 3.58 -14.30
CA ASP A 95 -8.01 2.72 -14.57
C ASP A 95 -8.41 1.83 -13.39
N HIS A 96 -7.79 2.05 -12.22
CA HIS A 96 -7.98 1.29 -10.99
C HIS A 96 -7.65 -0.21 -11.10
N GLU A 97 -6.86 -0.58 -12.11
CA GLU A 97 -6.41 -1.96 -12.25
C GLU A 97 -5.50 -2.37 -11.10
N TYR A 98 -5.75 -3.57 -10.59
CA TYR A 98 -4.90 -4.22 -9.60
C TYR A 98 -4.33 -5.53 -10.14
N LEU A 99 -3.05 -5.75 -9.91
CA LEU A 99 -2.32 -6.98 -10.28
C LEU A 99 -1.49 -7.45 -9.10
N ASP A 100 -1.41 -8.75 -8.87
CA ASP A 100 -0.58 -9.29 -7.79
C ASP A 100 0.09 -10.63 -8.10
N ARG A 101 0.99 -11.00 -7.18
CA ARG A 101 1.56 -12.33 -7.00
C ARG A 101 1.54 -12.68 -5.52
N ARG A 102 1.08 -13.90 -5.19
CA ARG A 102 0.91 -14.38 -3.80
C ARG A 102 1.77 -15.61 -3.57
N TYR A 103 2.48 -15.63 -2.44
CA TYR A 103 3.41 -16.72 -2.10
C TYR A 103 3.26 -17.10 -0.63
N THR A 104 3.29 -18.38 -0.35
CA THR A 104 3.25 -18.94 1.01
C THR A 104 4.56 -19.61 1.40
N ASP A 105 5.38 -19.97 0.42
CA ASP A 105 6.58 -20.78 0.52
C ASP A 105 7.88 -19.97 0.41
N LYS A 106 7.81 -18.74 -0.12
CA LYS A 106 8.99 -17.88 -0.34
C LYS A 106 8.76 -16.45 0.06
N ASN A 107 9.85 -15.76 0.39
CA ASN A 107 9.85 -14.30 0.58
C ASN A 107 9.83 -13.58 -0.76
N LEU A 108 9.31 -12.34 -0.74
CA LEU A 108 9.40 -11.45 -1.89
C LEU A 108 10.87 -11.16 -2.22
N ASN A 109 11.20 -11.20 -3.50
CA ASN A 109 12.55 -10.99 -4.01
C ASN A 109 12.50 -10.46 -5.46
N ALA A 110 13.65 -10.28 -6.09
CA ALA A 110 13.74 -9.78 -7.47
C ALA A 110 12.98 -10.67 -8.48
N GLN A 111 12.96 -11.99 -8.26
CA GLN A 111 12.21 -12.92 -9.11
C GLN A 111 10.70 -12.69 -9.02
N SER A 112 10.19 -12.36 -7.81
CA SER A 112 8.78 -12.00 -7.62
C SER A 112 8.38 -10.74 -8.41
N LEU A 113 9.30 -9.76 -8.50
CA LEU A 113 9.11 -8.58 -9.36
C LEU A 113 9.06 -8.93 -10.84
N ILE A 114 9.99 -9.76 -11.29
CA ILE A 114 10.04 -10.22 -12.69
C ILE A 114 8.74 -10.96 -13.05
N GLU A 115 8.23 -11.81 -12.15
CA GLU A 115 6.96 -12.52 -12.33
C GLU A 115 5.76 -11.55 -12.44
N LEU A 116 5.74 -10.47 -11.61
CA LEU A 116 4.69 -9.45 -11.66
C LEU A 116 4.81 -8.58 -12.92
N PHE A 117 6.01 -8.16 -13.32
CA PHE A 117 6.24 -7.38 -14.53
C PHE A 117 5.92 -8.19 -15.80
N THR A 118 6.18 -9.49 -15.78
CA THR A 118 5.77 -10.39 -16.86
C THR A 118 4.25 -10.45 -16.97
N LEU A 119 3.52 -10.48 -15.84
CA LEU A 119 2.07 -10.41 -15.84
C LEU A 119 1.56 -9.09 -16.42
N MET A 120 2.17 -7.95 -16.05
CA MET A 120 1.82 -6.63 -16.60
C MET A 120 1.95 -6.61 -18.13
N MET A 121 3.06 -7.11 -18.65
CA MET A 121 3.29 -7.19 -20.10
C MET A 121 2.29 -8.13 -20.80
N ALA A 122 1.96 -9.25 -20.18
CA ALA A 122 1.00 -10.20 -20.75
C ALA A 122 -0.41 -9.60 -20.82
N LYS A 123 -0.77 -8.78 -19.83
CA LYS A 123 -2.07 -8.11 -19.78
C LYS A 123 -2.15 -6.88 -20.70
N HIS A 124 -1.03 -6.22 -20.94
CA HIS A 124 -0.90 -5.02 -21.77
C HIS A 124 0.16 -5.17 -22.86
N PRO A 125 -0.04 -6.05 -23.84
CA PRO A 125 0.98 -6.37 -24.86
C PRO A 125 1.36 -5.18 -25.75
N GLU A 126 0.47 -4.20 -25.89
CA GLU A 126 0.71 -2.98 -26.68
C GLU A 126 1.50 -1.92 -25.93
N THR A 127 1.56 -2.01 -24.58
CA THR A 127 2.26 -1.02 -23.76
C THR A 127 3.75 -1.23 -23.84
N LYS A 128 4.49 -0.18 -24.19
CA LYS A 128 5.95 -0.19 -24.27
C LYS A 128 6.64 0.48 -23.10
N HIS A 129 5.92 1.25 -22.29
CA HIS A 129 6.49 1.96 -21.14
C HIS A 129 5.65 1.78 -19.88
N PHE A 130 6.28 1.22 -18.84
CA PHE A 130 5.71 1.05 -17.51
C PHE A 130 6.49 1.90 -16.52
N ARG A 131 5.84 2.86 -15.88
CA ARG A 131 6.38 3.66 -14.78
C ARG A 131 5.94 3.02 -13.47
N ILE A 132 6.91 2.61 -12.65
CA ILE A 132 6.65 1.90 -11.39
C ILE A 132 7.11 2.75 -10.22
N TYR A 133 6.19 3.20 -9.37
CA TYR A 133 6.48 3.87 -8.11
C TYR A 133 6.57 2.82 -6.99
N LEU A 134 7.70 2.76 -6.31
CA LEU A 134 7.99 1.73 -5.32
C LEU A 134 8.91 2.28 -4.22
N ASP A 135 8.96 1.59 -3.09
CA ASP A 135 9.86 1.91 -1.99
C ASP A 135 11.34 1.54 -2.29
N ASN A 136 12.21 1.77 -1.32
CA ASN A 136 13.64 1.47 -1.41
C ASN A 136 14.00 0.07 -0.87
N ALA A 137 13.15 -0.94 -1.01
CA ALA A 137 13.48 -2.29 -0.59
C ALA A 137 14.71 -2.84 -1.35
N ARG A 138 15.58 -3.57 -0.65
CA ARG A 138 16.86 -4.05 -1.22
C ARG A 138 16.71 -4.84 -2.51
N TYR A 139 15.67 -5.65 -2.63
CA TYR A 139 15.46 -6.50 -3.80
C TYR A 139 15.06 -5.70 -5.06
N HIS A 140 14.62 -4.44 -4.93
CA HIS A 140 14.40 -3.53 -6.05
C HIS A 140 15.71 -3.11 -6.76
N HIS A 141 16.84 -3.22 -6.07
CA HIS A 141 18.16 -2.86 -6.58
C HIS A 141 18.97 -4.06 -7.05
N ALA A 142 18.39 -5.27 -7.05
CA ALA A 142 19.08 -6.50 -7.43
C ALA A 142 19.61 -6.45 -8.87
N VAL A 143 20.81 -6.97 -9.07
CA VAL A 143 21.48 -6.98 -10.38
C VAL A 143 20.63 -7.74 -11.40
N VAL A 144 20.11 -8.91 -11.03
CA VAL A 144 19.26 -9.74 -11.90
C VAL A 144 18.04 -8.99 -12.44
N LEU A 145 17.42 -8.12 -11.61
CA LEU A 145 16.29 -7.30 -12.05
C LEU A 145 16.71 -6.25 -13.08
N LYS A 146 17.85 -5.58 -12.82
CA LYS A 146 18.39 -4.56 -13.73
C LYS A 146 18.79 -5.14 -15.09
N GLU A 147 19.45 -6.29 -15.07
CA GLU A 147 19.83 -7.02 -16.28
C GLU A 147 18.60 -7.46 -17.07
N TRP A 148 17.57 -7.99 -16.40
CA TRP A 148 16.34 -8.38 -17.03
C TRP A 148 15.59 -7.19 -17.68
N ILE A 149 15.49 -6.05 -16.99
CA ILE A 149 14.90 -4.81 -17.55
C ILE A 149 15.71 -4.32 -18.76
N ALA A 150 17.04 -4.35 -18.68
CA ALA A 150 17.91 -3.95 -19.78
C ALA A 150 17.75 -4.84 -21.01
N ALA A 151 17.67 -6.16 -20.82
CA ALA A 151 17.42 -7.12 -21.88
C ALA A 151 16.06 -6.89 -22.55
N LEU A 152 15.01 -6.69 -21.79
CA LEU A 152 13.67 -6.36 -22.33
C LEU A 152 13.68 -5.12 -23.21
N LYS A 153 14.37 -4.08 -22.76
CA LYS A 153 14.50 -2.83 -23.53
C LYS A 153 15.19 -3.07 -24.88
N GLN A 154 16.23 -3.88 -24.89
CA GLN A 154 16.98 -4.20 -26.12
C GLN A 154 16.19 -5.12 -27.05
N GLU A 155 15.57 -6.17 -26.53
CA GLU A 155 14.94 -7.21 -27.34
C GLU A 155 13.54 -6.86 -27.79
N ARG A 156 12.76 -6.14 -26.95
CA ARG A 156 11.32 -5.89 -27.19
C ARG A 156 10.94 -4.42 -27.21
N GLY A 157 11.88 -3.52 -26.91
CA GLY A 157 11.60 -2.10 -26.76
C GLY A 157 10.68 -1.77 -25.59
N VAL A 158 10.54 -2.70 -24.60
CA VAL A 158 9.71 -2.48 -23.43
C VAL A 158 10.57 -1.90 -22.31
N VAL A 159 10.09 -0.83 -21.70
CA VAL A 159 10.79 -0.08 -20.66
C VAL A 159 10.02 -0.21 -19.35
N PHE A 160 10.68 -0.73 -18.32
CA PHE A 160 10.25 -0.59 -16.92
C PHE A 160 11.09 0.49 -16.25
N ASP A 161 10.48 1.62 -15.98
CA ASP A 161 11.15 2.77 -15.35
C ASP A 161 10.78 2.80 -13.85
N LEU A 162 11.74 2.45 -13.01
CA LEU A 162 11.55 2.33 -11.57
C LEU A 162 11.81 3.68 -10.89
N LYS A 163 10.76 4.26 -10.30
CA LYS A 163 10.81 5.51 -9.56
C LYS A 163 10.66 5.26 -8.07
N HIS A 164 11.75 5.45 -7.35
CA HIS A 164 11.73 5.25 -5.90
C HIS A 164 11.03 6.42 -5.19
N LEU A 165 10.14 6.06 -4.27
CA LEU A 165 9.51 7.00 -3.36
C LEU A 165 10.54 7.63 -2.41
N PRO A 166 10.32 8.86 -1.96
CA PRO A 166 11.15 9.45 -0.92
C PRO A 166 11.20 8.55 0.32
N PRO A 167 12.34 8.46 1.01
CA PRO A 167 12.46 7.65 2.21
C PRO A 167 11.38 8.00 3.25
N TYR A 168 10.88 6.99 3.96
CA TYR A 168 9.86 7.15 5.01
C TYR A 168 8.56 7.82 4.54
N SER A 169 8.14 7.58 3.29
CA SER A 169 6.97 8.23 2.68
C SER A 169 5.90 7.24 2.20
N PRO A 170 5.39 6.32 3.06
CA PRO A 170 4.31 5.39 2.68
C PRO A 170 3.00 6.13 2.34
N ASN A 171 2.82 7.36 2.86
CA ASN A 171 1.71 8.24 2.52
C ASN A 171 1.65 8.61 1.04
N LEU A 172 2.76 8.49 0.32
CA LEU A 172 2.86 8.71 -1.12
C LEU A 172 2.70 7.42 -1.95
N ASN A 173 2.67 6.24 -1.31
CA ASN A 173 2.40 4.99 -2.00
C ASN A 173 0.89 4.70 -1.98
N LEU A 174 0.24 4.85 -3.12
CA LEU A 174 -1.21 4.72 -3.21
C LEU A 174 -1.71 3.31 -2.84
N ILE A 175 -0.95 2.28 -3.16
CA ILE A 175 -1.31 0.88 -2.86
C ILE A 175 -1.37 0.60 -1.33
N GLU A 176 -0.70 1.39 -0.50
CA GLU A 176 -0.81 1.29 0.96
C GLU A 176 -2.25 1.49 1.47
N ARG A 177 -3.05 2.24 0.73
CA ARG A 177 -4.47 2.42 1.05
C ARG A 177 -5.26 1.15 0.75
N LEU A 178 -4.91 0.44 -0.32
CA LEU A 178 -5.50 -0.85 -0.63
C LEU A 178 -5.14 -1.89 0.45
N TRP A 179 -3.90 -1.86 0.97
CA TRP A 179 -3.52 -2.73 2.09
C TRP A 179 -4.30 -2.44 3.37
N LYS A 180 -4.59 -1.17 3.67
CA LYS A 180 -5.47 -0.81 4.80
C LYS A 180 -6.89 -1.30 4.59
N PHE A 181 -7.41 -1.19 3.38
CA PHE A 181 -8.70 -1.74 3.00
C PHE A 181 -8.73 -3.27 3.15
N LEU A 182 -7.74 -3.96 2.60
CA LEU A 182 -7.60 -5.42 2.73
C LEU A 182 -7.56 -5.89 4.19
N ARG A 183 -6.80 -5.18 5.04
CA ARG A 183 -6.78 -5.49 6.48
C ARG A 183 -8.16 -5.43 7.09
N LYS A 184 -8.92 -4.39 6.80
CA LYS A 184 -10.28 -4.22 7.34
C LYS A 184 -11.23 -5.29 6.82
N GLU A 185 -11.22 -5.58 5.53
CA GLU A 185 -12.21 -6.45 4.90
C GLU A 185 -11.90 -7.95 5.06
N ALA A 186 -10.62 -8.33 5.12
CA ALA A 186 -10.21 -9.73 5.21
C ALA A 186 -9.43 -10.06 6.49
N LEU A 187 -8.37 -9.32 6.82
CA LEU A 187 -7.37 -9.77 7.79
C LEU A 187 -7.78 -9.53 9.25
N GLN A 188 -8.59 -8.51 9.54
CA GLN A 188 -9.08 -8.21 10.91
C GLN A 188 -10.28 -9.08 11.30
N LYS A 189 -10.62 -10.08 10.51
CA LYS A 189 -11.63 -11.11 10.80
C LYS A 189 -10.95 -12.36 11.34
N TRP A 190 -11.66 -13.09 12.17
CA TRP A 190 -11.16 -14.37 12.66
C TRP A 190 -11.25 -15.44 11.56
N HIS A 191 -10.19 -16.21 11.39
CA HIS A 191 -10.10 -17.32 10.45
C HIS A 191 -9.71 -18.59 11.20
N ALA A 192 -10.42 -19.68 10.97
CA ALA A 192 -10.16 -20.95 11.64
C ALA A 192 -8.81 -21.55 11.20
N THR A 193 -8.48 -21.39 9.92
CA THR A 193 -7.26 -21.92 9.32
C THR A 193 -6.51 -20.83 8.53
N PHE A 194 -5.25 -21.11 8.19
CA PHE A 194 -4.47 -20.24 7.31
C PHE A 194 -5.06 -20.19 5.90
N GLU A 195 -5.58 -21.31 5.46
CA GLU A 195 -6.24 -21.49 4.18
C GLU A 195 -7.52 -20.64 4.08
N ASP A 196 -8.29 -20.54 5.17
CA ASP A 196 -9.46 -19.63 5.24
C ASP A 196 -9.03 -18.16 5.13
N MET A 197 -7.93 -17.78 5.78
CA MET A 197 -7.38 -16.41 5.63
C MET A 197 -6.94 -16.15 4.19
N GLN A 198 -6.28 -17.12 3.54
CA GLN A 198 -5.88 -16.97 2.14
C GLN A 198 -7.09 -16.81 1.23
N GLN A 199 -8.15 -17.61 1.45
CA GLN A 199 -9.37 -17.51 0.66
C GLN A 199 -10.04 -16.15 0.87
N ALA A 200 -10.15 -15.66 2.11
CA ALA A 200 -10.71 -14.34 2.39
C ALA A 200 -9.92 -13.19 1.73
N VAL A 201 -8.59 -13.31 1.68
CA VAL A 201 -7.74 -12.37 0.94
C VAL A 201 -8.00 -12.47 -0.57
N ALA A 202 -8.11 -13.69 -1.11
CA ALA A 202 -8.41 -13.91 -2.52
C ALA A 202 -9.80 -13.34 -2.88
N ASP A 203 -10.81 -13.60 -2.08
CA ASP A 203 -12.19 -13.12 -2.30
C ASP A 203 -12.25 -11.59 -2.40
N VAL A 204 -11.42 -10.87 -1.63
CA VAL A 204 -11.36 -9.41 -1.71
C VAL A 204 -10.54 -8.95 -2.93
N LEU A 205 -9.33 -9.47 -3.13
CA LEU A 205 -8.40 -8.95 -4.14
C LEU A 205 -8.78 -9.36 -5.56
N ASP A 206 -9.42 -10.52 -5.74
CA ASP A 206 -9.85 -11.02 -7.05
C ASP A 206 -11.21 -10.44 -7.50
N HIS A 207 -11.93 -9.77 -6.57
CA HIS A 207 -13.26 -9.19 -6.82
C HIS A 207 -13.32 -7.73 -6.34
N LEU A 208 -12.28 -6.95 -6.59
CA LEU A 208 -12.24 -5.53 -6.18
C LEU A 208 -13.38 -4.69 -6.78
N GLU A 209 -13.93 -5.11 -7.91
CA GLU A 209 -15.09 -4.48 -8.56
C GLU A 209 -16.34 -4.45 -7.65
N GLN A 210 -16.45 -5.38 -6.70
CA GLN A 210 -17.55 -5.38 -5.72
C GLN A 210 -17.45 -4.22 -4.71
N TYR A 211 -16.31 -3.55 -4.66
CA TYR A 211 -15.98 -2.46 -3.73
C TYR A 211 -15.75 -1.12 -4.44
N ASP A 212 -16.17 -1.00 -5.70
CA ASP A 212 -15.90 0.17 -6.54
C ASP A 212 -16.24 1.50 -5.88
N GLU A 213 -17.40 1.63 -5.22
CA GLU A 213 -17.80 2.86 -4.53
C GLU A 213 -16.85 3.23 -3.38
N GLN A 214 -16.39 2.24 -2.62
CA GLN A 214 -15.47 2.44 -1.51
C GLN A 214 -14.07 2.77 -2.03
N LEU A 215 -13.62 2.04 -3.03
CA LEU A 215 -12.30 2.23 -3.65
C LEU A 215 -12.20 3.55 -4.42
N ALA A 216 -13.25 4.00 -5.08
CA ALA A 216 -13.29 5.29 -5.78
C ALA A 216 -12.99 6.48 -4.84
N THR A 217 -13.45 6.40 -3.58
CA THR A 217 -13.14 7.43 -2.57
C THR A 217 -11.77 7.26 -1.93
N LEU A 218 -11.32 6.03 -1.78
CA LEU A 218 -10.07 5.68 -1.09
C LEU A 218 -8.85 5.86 -1.99
N MET A 219 -8.94 5.41 -3.24
CA MET A 219 -7.81 5.33 -4.18
C MET A 219 -7.60 6.62 -4.99
N THR A 220 -8.00 7.75 -4.42
CA THR A 220 -7.79 9.06 -5.06
C THR A 220 -6.32 9.48 -5.02
N GLU A 221 -5.84 10.14 -6.06
CA GLU A 221 -4.47 10.70 -6.12
C GLU A 221 -4.28 11.96 -5.23
N ARG A 222 -5.02 12.06 -4.12
CA ARG A 222 -4.86 13.12 -3.11
C ARG A 222 -3.85 12.67 -2.08
N PHE A 223 -2.62 13.16 -2.20
CA PHE A 223 -1.55 12.86 -1.27
C PHE A 223 -1.44 13.93 -0.18
N HIS A 224 -1.25 13.49 1.05
CA HIS A 224 -1.01 14.38 2.19
C HIS A 224 0.47 14.36 2.54
N LEU A 225 1.10 15.52 2.56
CA LEU A 225 2.50 15.64 2.97
C LEU A 225 2.64 15.41 4.48
N SER A 226 3.76 14.87 4.90
CA SER A 226 4.12 14.82 6.31
C SER A 226 4.31 16.25 6.84
N PRO A 227 3.84 16.56 8.06
CA PRO A 227 4.03 17.88 8.63
C PRO A 227 5.53 18.15 8.87
N ARG A 228 5.94 19.41 8.79
CA ARG A 228 7.28 19.81 9.28
C ARG A 228 7.31 19.70 10.80
N ILE A 229 8.40 19.20 11.35
CA ILE A 229 8.55 18.99 12.81
C ILE A 229 8.35 20.29 13.59
N GLU A 230 8.77 21.42 13.03
CA GLU A 230 8.61 22.76 13.62
C GLU A 230 7.15 23.17 13.79
N THR A 231 6.23 22.59 13.02
CA THR A 231 4.78 22.89 13.09
C THR A 231 4.03 21.94 14.03
N VAL A 232 4.66 20.89 14.53
CA VAL A 232 4.09 20.02 15.56
C VAL A 232 4.30 20.70 16.93
N VAL A 233 3.66 21.84 17.13
CA VAL A 233 3.50 22.40 18.48
C VAL A 233 2.60 21.43 19.22
N VAL A 234 3.19 20.63 20.07
CA VAL A 234 2.47 19.90 21.09
C VAL A 234 1.82 20.94 21.95
N GLY A 235 0.53 21.18 21.72
CA GLY A 235 -0.32 21.93 22.65
C GLY A 235 -0.48 21.15 23.95
N VAL A 236 0.62 20.95 24.65
CA VAL A 236 0.56 20.60 26.08
C VAL A 236 0.26 21.89 26.80
N GLY A 237 -1.03 22.21 26.87
CA GLY A 237 -1.49 23.21 27.80
C GLY A 237 -0.95 22.84 29.17
N LYS A 238 -0.05 23.66 29.72
CA LYS A 238 0.26 23.57 31.14
C LYS A 238 -1.06 23.71 31.87
N ALA A 239 -1.52 22.61 32.47
CA ALA A 239 -2.55 22.69 33.49
C ALA A 239 -1.94 23.56 34.62
N ALA A 240 -2.54 24.73 34.81
CA ALA A 240 -2.33 25.55 35.97
C ALA A 240 -3.15 24.98 37.12
#